data_7b3b8fa15870f0dfc8cde26727a30219
#
_entry.id   7b3b8fa15870f0dfc8cde26727a30219
#
_cell.length_a   1.000
_cell.length_b   1.000
_cell.length_c   1.000
_cell.angle_alpha   90.00
_cell.angle_beta   90.00
_cell.angle_gamma   90.00
#
_symmetry.space_group_name_H-M   'P 1'
#
loop_
_entity.id
_entity.type
_entity.pdbx_description
1 polymer ?
#
loop_
_entity_poly.entity_id
_entity_poly.type
_entity_poly.pdbx_seq_one_letter_code
_entity_poly.pdbx_strand_id
1 'polypeptide(L)'
;MENMEKNNSKQSSYFKRYFMLNAGFLICSLGVVFLLNSGLGVAPWDVLASGLSNALPITVGQAVIIISVVLVIVEFIAGSNIGTGTVLNMVLIGAYIDMILAMNIIQAPQNFGMKLFFIFIGTIILNFGIHLYISQGFGAGPRDGLMMLMAKKFNVTVGKTKLINELVAVTLGYLLGGMFGMGTVIIAIFSGPMLNMQQKLLGFDLKTVEHEYVSDYFKKA
;
A
#
# COMPACT_ATOMS: atom_id res chain seq x y z
N MET A 1 5.36 30.97 -28.16
CA MET A 1 4.54 31.11 -26.94
C MET A 1 3.71 29.85 -26.66
N GLU A 2 3.00 29.31 -27.62
CA GLU A 2 2.14 28.12 -27.45
C GLU A 2 2.87 26.86 -26.93
N ASN A 3 4.11 26.62 -27.35
CA ASN A 3 4.93 25.49 -26.87
C ASN A 3 5.43 25.70 -25.42
N MET A 4 5.60 26.93 -24.96
CA MET A 4 5.97 27.21 -23.58
C MET A 4 4.76 27.09 -22.65
N GLU A 5 3.58 27.51 -23.07
CA GLU A 5 2.35 27.36 -22.30
C GLU A 5 1.94 25.89 -22.16
N LYS A 6 2.09 25.10 -23.24
CA LYS A 6 1.86 23.65 -23.22
C LYS A 6 2.86 22.91 -22.30
N ASN A 7 4.09 23.36 -22.25
CA ASN A 7 5.12 22.77 -21.39
C ASN A 7 4.87 23.11 -19.91
N ASN A 8 4.48 24.36 -19.63
CA ASN A 8 4.12 24.81 -18.27
C ASN A 8 2.86 24.11 -17.74
N SER A 9 1.85 23.89 -18.58
CA SER A 9 0.62 23.19 -18.19
C SER A 9 0.88 21.70 -17.91
N LYS A 10 1.72 21.02 -18.71
CA LYS A 10 2.17 19.64 -18.45
C LYS A 10 2.95 19.55 -17.15
N GLN A 11 3.89 20.43 -16.93
CA GLN A 11 4.74 20.44 -15.73
C GLN A 11 3.92 20.70 -14.45
N SER A 12 2.96 21.61 -14.49
CA SER A 12 2.00 21.85 -13.40
C SER A 12 1.13 20.61 -13.11
N SER A 13 0.72 19.88 -14.16
CA SER A 13 -0.04 18.64 -14.01
C SER A 13 0.77 17.54 -13.35
N TYR A 14 2.05 17.34 -13.72
CA TYR A 14 2.92 16.35 -13.09
C TYR A 14 3.21 16.69 -11.63
N PHE A 15 3.50 17.93 -11.29
CA PHE A 15 3.70 18.36 -9.90
C PHE A 15 2.49 18.04 -9.02
N LYS A 16 1.28 18.35 -9.49
CA LYS A 16 0.04 18.02 -8.77
C LYS A 16 -0.13 16.51 -8.57
N ARG A 17 0.15 15.71 -9.60
CA ARG A 17 0.07 14.24 -9.55
C ARG A 17 1.06 13.66 -8.54
N TYR A 18 2.33 14.10 -8.54
CA TYR A 18 3.33 13.67 -7.55
C TYR A 18 3.00 14.11 -6.12
N PHE A 19 2.44 15.31 -5.96
CA PHE A 19 1.95 15.76 -4.66
C PHE A 19 0.82 14.87 -4.14
N MET A 20 -0.17 14.56 -4.98
CA MET A 20 -1.29 13.67 -4.62
C MET A 20 -0.82 12.23 -4.38
N LEU A 21 0.16 11.74 -5.14
CA LEU A 21 0.81 10.46 -4.92
C LEU A 21 1.42 10.38 -3.52
N ASN A 22 2.19 11.41 -3.15
CA ASN A 22 2.85 11.50 -1.85
C ASN A 22 1.83 11.64 -0.70
N ALA A 23 0.81 12.47 -0.86
CA ALA A 23 -0.30 12.58 0.08
C ALA A 23 -1.01 11.22 0.27
N GLY A 24 -1.20 10.46 -0.81
CA GLY A 24 -1.75 9.11 -0.75
C GLY A 24 -0.90 8.15 0.10
N PHE A 25 0.41 8.19 -0.05
CA PHE A 25 1.32 7.38 0.78
C PHE A 25 1.26 7.76 2.26
N LEU A 26 1.24 9.05 2.57
CA LEU A 26 1.12 9.53 3.95
C LEU A 26 -0.23 9.09 4.57
N ILE A 27 -1.32 9.19 3.82
CA ILE A 27 -2.65 8.75 4.26
C ILE A 27 -2.69 7.23 4.45
N CYS A 28 -2.09 6.44 3.55
CA CYS A 28 -1.93 5.00 3.74
C CYS A 28 -1.22 4.68 5.04
N SER A 29 -0.08 5.32 5.29
CA SER A 29 0.74 5.11 6.48
C SER A 29 -0.02 5.48 7.76
N LEU A 30 -0.81 6.56 7.73
CA LEU A 30 -1.71 6.92 8.82
C LEU A 30 -2.72 5.80 9.11
N GLY A 31 -3.35 5.23 8.08
CA GLY A 31 -4.25 4.09 8.21
C GLY A 31 -3.57 2.89 8.85
N VAL A 32 -2.36 2.53 8.40
CA VAL A 32 -1.57 1.44 8.98
C VAL A 32 -1.28 1.68 10.46
N VAL A 33 -0.93 2.91 10.86
CA VAL A 33 -0.66 3.23 12.28
C VAL A 33 -1.91 3.09 13.15
N PHE A 34 -3.10 3.47 12.66
CA PHE A 34 -4.36 3.18 13.36
C PHE A 34 -4.55 1.67 13.57
N LEU A 35 -4.27 0.85 12.55
CA LEU A 35 -4.39 -0.61 12.65
C LEU A 35 -3.37 -1.19 13.64
N LEU A 36 -2.11 -0.75 13.60
CA LEU A 36 -1.06 -1.17 14.54
C LEU A 36 -1.47 -0.85 15.99
N ASN A 37 -1.91 0.37 16.24
CA ASN A 37 -2.28 0.82 17.58
C ASN A 37 -3.63 0.27 18.07
N SER A 38 -4.45 -0.35 17.20
CA SER A 38 -5.66 -1.05 17.63
C SER A 38 -5.37 -2.20 18.60
N GLY A 39 -4.21 -2.88 18.43
CA GLY A 39 -3.83 -4.06 19.19
C GLY A 39 -4.71 -5.29 18.96
N LEU A 40 -5.59 -5.28 17.93
CA LEU A 40 -6.47 -6.41 17.57
C LEU A 40 -5.98 -7.20 16.35
N GLY A 41 -4.85 -6.81 15.77
CA GLY A 41 -4.31 -7.34 14.53
C GLY A 41 -4.33 -6.31 13.40
N VAL A 42 -3.51 -6.55 12.38
CA VAL A 42 -3.25 -5.62 11.27
C VAL A 42 -3.56 -6.26 9.93
N ALA A 43 -3.41 -5.51 8.83
CA ALA A 43 -3.60 -6.07 7.49
C ALA A 43 -2.61 -7.21 7.19
N PRO A 44 -2.94 -8.18 6.33
CA PRO A 44 -2.14 -9.39 6.08
C PRO A 44 -0.64 -9.15 5.88
N TRP A 45 -0.27 -8.22 5.03
CA TRP A 45 1.13 -7.86 4.79
C TRP A 45 1.80 -7.14 5.97
N ASP A 46 1.02 -6.44 6.78
CA ASP A 46 1.52 -5.76 7.97
C ASP A 46 1.70 -6.74 9.14
N VAL A 47 1.01 -7.91 9.12
CA VAL A 47 1.34 -9.04 10.00
C VAL A 47 2.76 -9.53 9.72
N LEU A 48 3.15 -9.65 8.43
CA LEU A 48 4.52 -10.01 8.06
C LEU A 48 5.52 -8.92 8.49
N ALA A 49 5.19 -7.65 8.28
CA ALA A 49 6.07 -6.55 8.67
C ALA A 49 6.27 -6.47 10.19
N SER A 50 5.20 -6.58 10.97
CA SER A 50 5.29 -6.62 12.43
C SER A 50 6.01 -7.86 12.94
N GLY A 51 5.83 -9.02 12.30
CA GLY A 51 6.58 -10.23 12.62
C GLY A 51 8.08 -10.08 12.36
N LEU A 52 8.44 -9.48 11.23
CA LEU A 52 9.85 -9.23 10.89
C LEU A 52 10.49 -8.24 11.88
N SER A 53 9.77 -7.19 12.30
CA SER A 53 10.26 -6.24 13.31
C SER A 53 10.36 -6.85 14.72
N ASN A 54 9.60 -7.90 15.03
CA ASN A 54 9.74 -8.64 16.27
C ASN A 54 10.94 -9.60 16.24
N ALA A 55 11.24 -10.18 15.08
CA ALA A 55 12.32 -11.14 14.90
C ALA A 55 13.70 -10.47 14.74
N LEU A 56 13.76 -9.22 14.26
CA LEU A 56 14.97 -8.47 13.96
C LEU A 56 14.97 -7.13 14.72
N PRO A 57 16.14 -6.54 15.00
CA PRO A 57 16.26 -5.24 15.66
C PRO A 57 15.98 -4.08 14.67
N ILE A 58 14.80 -4.08 14.07
CA ILE A 58 14.35 -3.08 13.08
C ILE A 58 12.96 -2.57 13.44
N THR A 59 12.60 -1.39 12.92
CA THR A 59 11.26 -0.82 13.07
C THR A 59 10.25 -1.51 12.14
N VAL A 60 8.95 -1.31 12.40
CA VAL A 60 7.88 -1.80 11.50
C VAL A 60 7.99 -1.16 10.12
N GLY A 61 8.29 0.15 10.04
CA GLY A 61 8.48 0.83 8.77
C GLY A 61 9.69 0.31 8.00
N GLN A 62 10.81 0.03 8.66
CA GLN A 62 11.97 -0.62 8.03
C GLN A 62 11.61 -2.01 7.51
N ALA A 63 10.82 -2.79 8.25
CA ALA A 63 10.34 -4.09 7.80
C ALA A 63 9.46 -3.96 6.54
N VAL A 64 8.56 -2.96 6.49
CA VAL A 64 7.76 -2.66 5.30
C VAL A 64 8.65 -2.33 4.11
N ILE A 65 9.70 -1.52 4.29
CA ILE A 65 10.66 -1.19 3.22
C ILE A 65 11.38 -2.46 2.71
N ILE A 66 11.91 -3.28 3.62
CA ILE A 66 12.62 -4.51 3.27
C ILE A 66 11.72 -5.46 2.46
N ILE A 67 10.50 -5.70 2.94
CA ILE A 67 9.53 -6.53 2.22
C ILE A 67 9.26 -5.95 0.83
N SER A 68 9.01 -4.65 0.74
CA SER A 68 8.72 -3.97 -0.53
C SER A 68 9.90 -4.03 -1.51
N VAL A 69 11.13 -3.89 -1.04
CA VAL A 69 12.35 -4.07 -1.85
C VAL A 69 12.42 -5.47 -2.42
N VAL A 70 12.20 -6.49 -1.59
CA VAL A 70 12.19 -7.89 -2.04
C VAL A 70 11.13 -8.13 -3.11
N LEU A 71 9.92 -7.60 -2.91
CA LEU A 71 8.83 -7.73 -3.87
C LEU A 71 9.16 -7.05 -5.21
N VAL A 72 9.69 -5.83 -5.19
CA VAL A 72 10.09 -5.09 -6.40
C VAL A 72 11.22 -5.81 -7.15
N ILE A 73 12.19 -6.39 -6.44
CA ILE A 73 13.24 -7.21 -7.06
C ILE A 73 12.63 -8.44 -7.75
N VAL A 74 11.71 -9.13 -7.09
CA VAL A 74 11.01 -10.29 -7.67
C VAL A 74 10.22 -9.89 -8.92
N GLU A 75 9.49 -8.77 -8.87
CA GLU A 75 8.75 -8.22 -10.00
C GLU A 75 9.67 -7.86 -11.18
N PHE A 76 10.79 -7.21 -10.88
CA PHE A 76 11.78 -6.82 -11.89
C PHE A 76 12.40 -8.03 -12.59
N ILE A 77 12.86 -9.04 -11.82
CA ILE A 77 13.41 -10.29 -12.36
C ILE A 77 12.38 -11.04 -13.21
N ALA A 78 11.11 -10.99 -12.81
CA ALA A 78 10.02 -11.62 -13.53
C ALA A 78 9.52 -10.84 -14.76
N GLY A 79 10.14 -9.69 -15.08
CA GLY A 79 9.84 -8.88 -16.26
C GLY A 79 8.60 -8.00 -16.12
N SER A 80 8.18 -7.66 -14.89
CA SER A 80 7.11 -6.69 -14.67
C SER A 80 7.57 -5.28 -14.95
N ASN A 81 6.66 -4.45 -15.46
CA ASN A 81 6.90 -3.02 -15.60
C ASN A 81 6.75 -2.33 -14.24
N ILE A 82 7.80 -1.62 -13.82
CA ILE A 82 7.83 -0.90 -12.54
C ILE A 82 7.60 0.59 -12.81
N GLY A 83 6.65 1.18 -12.07
CA GLY A 83 6.37 2.62 -12.12
C GLY A 83 7.23 3.42 -11.15
N THR A 84 7.38 4.72 -11.39
CA THR A 84 8.07 5.62 -10.45
C THR A 84 7.34 5.69 -9.10
N GLY A 85 6.01 5.61 -9.10
CA GLY A 85 5.20 5.51 -7.89
C GLY A 85 5.43 4.21 -7.11
N THR A 86 5.72 3.08 -7.79
CA THR A 86 6.08 1.81 -7.13
C THR A 86 7.39 1.96 -6.35
N VAL A 87 8.40 2.60 -6.94
CA VAL A 87 9.70 2.86 -6.29
C VAL A 87 9.55 3.81 -5.10
N LEU A 88 8.77 4.87 -5.25
CA LEU A 88 8.49 5.80 -4.15
C LEU A 88 7.67 5.13 -3.03
N ASN A 89 6.67 4.33 -3.37
CA ASN A 89 5.85 3.56 -2.42
C ASN A 89 6.72 2.65 -1.55
N MET A 90 7.66 1.94 -2.19
CA MET A 90 8.59 1.01 -1.54
C MET A 90 9.31 1.63 -0.33
N VAL A 91 9.68 2.91 -0.43
CA VAL A 91 10.45 3.61 0.62
C VAL A 91 9.55 4.48 1.50
N LEU A 92 8.67 5.27 0.90
CA LEU A 92 7.97 6.35 1.61
C LEU A 92 6.90 5.83 2.57
N ILE A 93 6.18 4.76 2.24
CA ILE A 93 5.16 4.22 3.16
C ILE A 93 5.81 3.77 4.47
N GLY A 94 6.90 3.00 4.41
CA GLY A 94 7.60 2.58 5.62
C GLY A 94 8.18 3.75 6.41
N ALA A 95 8.81 4.71 5.72
CA ALA A 95 9.35 5.91 6.37
C ALA A 95 8.24 6.74 7.07
N TYR A 96 7.07 6.90 6.45
CA TYR A 96 5.94 7.61 7.06
C TYR A 96 5.32 6.84 8.23
N ILE A 97 5.26 5.50 8.19
CA ILE A 97 4.82 4.69 9.32
C ILE A 97 5.70 4.99 10.53
N ASP A 98 7.03 4.89 10.38
CA ASP A 98 7.97 5.13 11.47
C ASP A 98 7.90 6.58 11.97
N MET A 99 7.79 7.54 11.07
CA MET A 99 7.63 8.95 11.41
C MET A 99 6.38 9.18 12.27
N ILE A 100 5.22 8.66 11.87
CA ILE A 100 3.95 8.84 12.59
C ILE A 100 4.00 8.12 13.94
N LEU A 101 4.56 6.90 14.01
CA LEU A 101 4.76 6.17 15.26
C LEU A 101 5.69 6.93 16.22
N ALA A 102 6.79 7.50 15.73
CA ALA A 102 7.72 8.30 16.53
C ALA A 102 7.08 9.59 17.09
N MET A 103 6.15 10.19 16.38
CA MET A 103 5.39 11.35 16.87
C MET A 103 4.46 11.01 18.03
N ASN A 104 4.09 9.73 18.22
CA ASN A 104 3.21 9.20 19.27
C ASN A 104 1.86 9.95 19.39
N ILE A 105 1.34 10.48 18.29
CA ILE A 105 0.08 11.25 18.26
C ILE A 105 -1.13 10.33 18.40
N ILE A 106 -1.05 9.12 17.84
CA ILE A 106 -2.11 8.11 17.86
C ILE A 106 -1.78 7.10 18.94
N GLN A 107 -2.41 7.26 20.10
CA GLN A 107 -2.19 6.35 21.23
C GLN A 107 -3.08 5.12 21.14
N ALA A 108 -2.57 3.97 21.61
CA ALA A 108 -3.32 2.72 21.65
C ALA A 108 -4.54 2.82 22.60
N PRO A 109 -5.76 2.57 22.13
CA PRO A 109 -6.95 2.65 22.95
C PRO A 109 -7.02 1.51 23.97
N GLN A 110 -7.57 1.82 25.17
CA GLN A 110 -7.67 0.83 26.24
C GLN A 110 -8.92 -0.04 26.12
N ASN A 111 -10.06 0.55 25.70
CA ASN A 111 -11.31 -0.17 25.63
C ASN A 111 -11.52 -0.85 24.27
N PHE A 112 -12.22 -1.98 24.28
CA PHE A 112 -12.46 -2.81 23.11
C PHE A 112 -13.22 -2.08 21.99
N GLY A 113 -14.21 -1.23 22.34
CA GLY A 113 -14.96 -0.48 21.35
C GLY A 113 -14.09 0.49 20.55
N MET A 114 -13.18 1.21 21.23
CA MET A 114 -12.21 2.09 20.55
C MET A 114 -11.18 1.30 19.74
N LYS A 115 -10.80 0.10 20.16
CA LYS A 115 -9.94 -0.79 19.36
C LYS A 115 -10.62 -1.18 18.05
N LEU A 116 -11.91 -1.55 18.10
CA LEU A 116 -12.70 -1.82 16.89
C LEU A 116 -12.87 -0.56 16.03
N PHE A 117 -13.12 0.59 16.63
CA PHE A 117 -13.19 1.87 15.90
C PHE A 117 -11.86 2.12 15.14
N PHE A 118 -10.69 1.85 15.76
CA PHE A 118 -9.40 1.98 15.12
C PHE A 118 -9.25 1.04 13.91
N ILE A 119 -9.76 -0.19 13.97
CA ILE A 119 -9.78 -1.12 12.83
C ILE A 119 -10.60 -0.52 11.67
N PHE A 120 -11.82 -0.06 11.93
CA PHE A 120 -12.69 0.47 10.88
C PHE A 120 -12.15 1.76 10.28
N ILE A 121 -11.79 2.75 11.12
CA ILE A 121 -11.29 4.03 10.64
C ILE A 121 -9.93 3.88 9.95
N GLY A 122 -9.05 3.04 10.50
CA GLY A 122 -7.74 2.74 9.90
C GLY A 122 -7.90 2.10 8.52
N THR A 123 -8.84 1.16 8.37
CA THR A 123 -9.13 0.52 7.08
C THR A 123 -9.71 1.51 6.06
N ILE A 124 -10.60 2.42 6.49
CA ILE A 124 -11.14 3.48 5.62
C ILE A 124 -10.03 4.40 5.14
N ILE A 125 -9.18 4.88 6.06
CA ILE A 125 -8.06 5.78 5.75
C ILE A 125 -7.05 5.09 4.83
N LEU A 126 -6.69 3.84 5.12
CA LEU A 126 -5.77 3.04 4.30
C LEU A 126 -6.29 2.91 2.86
N ASN A 127 -7.54 2.48 2.69
CA ASN A 127 -8.15 2.31 1.37
C ASN A 127 -8.27 3.64 0.62
N PHE A 128 -8.57 4.74 1.30
CA PHE A 128 -8.60 6.07 0.70
C PHE A 128 -7.21 6.50 0.21
N GLY A 129 -6.17 6.25 1.00
CA GLY A 129 -4.78 6.49 0.59
C GLY A 129 -4.40 5.66 -0.63
N ILE A 130 -4.77 4.36 -0.66
CA ILE A 130 -4.58 3.46 -1.81
C ILE A 130 -5.27 4.04 -3.06
N HIS A 131 -6.53 4.45 -2.93
CA HIS A 131 -7.26 5.07 -4.03
C HIS A 131 -6.54 6.32 -4.55
N LEU A 132 -6.10 7.19 -3.65
CA LEU A 132 -5.46 8.46 -3.99
C LEU A 132 -4.14 8.27 -4.74
N TYR A 133 -3.25 7.35 -4.29
CA TYR A 133 -1.96 7.18 -4.96
C TYR A 133 -2.08 6.38 -6.27
N ILE A 134 -2.92 5.34 -6.33
CA ILE A 134 -3.09 4.56 -7.56
C ILE A 134 -3.73 5.40 -8.66
N SER A 135 -4.68 6.29 -8.31
CA SER A 135 -5.34 7.19 -9.27
C SER A 135 -4.37 8.12 -10.02
N GLN A 136 -3.16 8.32 -9.51
CA GLN A 136 -2.16 9.15 -10.19
C GLN A 136 -1.47 8.45 -11.37
N GLY A 137 -1.60 7.12 -11.52
CA GLY A 137 -1.11 6.38 -12.68
C GLY A 137 0.42 6.22 -12.75
N PHE A 138 1.15 6.29 -11.64
CA PHE A 138 2.62 6.10 -11.60
C PHE A 138 3.05 4.68 -11.21
N GLY A 139 2.20 3.69 -11.38
CA GLY A 139 2.40 2.30 -11.00
C GLY A 139 1.62 1.90 -9.75
N ALA A 140 1.42 0.60 -9.60
CA ALA A 140 0.81 0.00 -8.41
C ALA A 140 1.87 -0.15 -7.29
N GLY A 141 1.41 -0.33 -6.05
CA GLY A 141 2.32 -0.68 -4.96
C GLY A 141 2.96 -2.07 -5.17
N PRO A 142 4.12 -2.36 -4.53
CA PRO A 142 4.82 -3.63 -4.69
C PRO A 142 3.96 -4.86 -4.40
N ARG A 143 3.07 -4.79 -3.42
CA ARG A 143 2.15 -5.89 -3.06
C ARG A 143 1.13 -6.17 -4.17
N ASP A 144 0.62 -5.12 -4.80
CA ASP A 144 -0.36 -5.21 -5.89
C ASP A 144 0.32 -5.62 -7.20
N GLY A 145 1.54 -5.15 -7.44
CA GLY A 145 2.37 -5.54 -8.57
C GLY A 145 2.65 -7.04 -8.58
N LEU A 146 3.09 -7.60 -7.44
CA LEU A 146 3.27 -9.05 -7.28
C LEU A 146 1.98 -9.82 -7.57
N MET A 147 0.85 -9.35 -7.06
CA MET A 147 -0.45 -9.98 -7.27
C MET A 147 -0.82 -10.03 -8.77
N MET A 148 -0.64 -8.91 -9.48
CA MET A 148 -0.91 -8.83 -10.91
C MET A 148 0.05 -9.70 -11.73
N LEU A 149 1.34 -9.71 -11.37
CA LEU A 149 2.35 -10.56 -11.98
C LEU A 149 1.97 -12.05 -11.87
N MET A 150 1.62 -12.50 -10.67
CA MET A 150 1.23 -13.89 -10.42
C MET A 150 -0.05 -14.26 -11.16
N ALA A 151 -1.05 -13.36 -11.19
CA ALA A 151 -2.30 -13.59 -11.92
C ALA A 151 -2.03 -13.83 -13.41
N LYS A 152 -1.15 -13.02 -14.01
CA LYS A 152 -0.76 -13.15 -15.42
C LYS A 152 0.08 -14.40 -15.67
N LYS A 153 1.10 -14.66 -14.84
CA LYS A 153 2.05 -15.76 -15.03
C LYS A 153 1.41 -17.13 -14.88
N PHE A 154 0.49 -17.30 -13.93
CA PHE A 154 -0.17 -18.56 -13.64
C PHE A 154 -1.57 -18.69 -14.25
N ASN A 155 -2.02 -17.69 -15.01
CA ASN A 155 -3.35 -17.63 -15.65
C ASN A 155 -4.50 -17.88 -14.64
N VAL A 156 -4.42 -17.24 -13.47
CA VAL A 156 -5.42 -17.30 -12.41
C VAL A 156 -6.02 -15.94 -12.16
N THR A 157 -7.20 -15.91 -11.53
CA THR A 157 -7.86 -14.62 -11.23
C THR A 157 -7.07 -13.83 -10.18
N VAL A 158 -7.10 -12.50 -10.31
CA VAL A 158 -6.45 -11.55 -9.36
C VAL A 158 -6.91 -11.80 -7.92
N GLY A 159 -8.20 -12.14 -7.71
CA GLY A 159 -8.71 -12.46 -6.38
C GLY A 159 -8.08 -13.71 -5.76
N LYS A 160 -7.83 -14.76 -6.57
CA LYS A 160 -7.15 -15.97 -6.07
C LYS A 160 -5.70 -15.69 -5.73
N THR A 161 -4.97 -14.94 -6.56
CA THR A 161 -3.58 -14.57 -6.26
C THR A 161 -3.48 -13.66 -5.04
N LYS A 162 -4.42 -12.71 -4.88
CA LYS A 162 -4.52 -11.89 -3.67
C LYS A 162 -4.65 -12.77 -2.44
N LEU A 163 -5.60 -13.68 -2.43
CA LEU A 163 -5.84 -14.58 -1.29
C LEU A 163 -4.59 -15.42 -0.96
N ILE A 164 -3.94 -16.00 -1.98
CA ILE A 164 -2.72 -16.81 -1.78
C ILE A 164 -1.59 -15.95 -1.18
N ASN A 165 -1.34 -14.76 -1.74
CA ASN A 165 -0.29 -13.86 -1.27
C ASN A 165 -0.56 -13.41 0.18
N GLU A 166 -1.81 -13.07 0.50
CA GLU A 166 -2.21 -12.67 1.85
C GLU A 166 -2.08 -13.83 2.85
N LEU A 167 -2.46 -15.05 2.47
CA LEU A 167 -2.28 -16.22 3.32
C LEU A 167 -0.80 -16.53 3.58
N VAL A 168 0.05 -16.42 2.57
CA VAL A 168 1.51 -16.59 2.72
C VAL A 168 2.06 -15.51 3.66
N ALA A 169 1.71 -14.24 3.44
CA ALA A 169 2.18 -13.14 4.27
C ALA A 169 1.73 -13.29 5.73
N VAL A 170 0.45 -13.63 5.97
CA VAL A 170 -0.06 -13.87 7.33
C VAL A 170 0.65 -15.04 7.98
N THR A 171 0.81 -16.16 7.27
CA THR A 171 1.44 -17.36 7.83
C THR A 171 2.88 -17.08 8.24
N LEU A 172 3.68 -16.49 7.35
CA LEU A 172 5.07 -16.13 7.64
C LEU A 172 5.15 -15.11 8.77
N GLY A 173 4.29 -14.09 8.75
CA GLY A 173 4.25 -13.06 9.78
C GLY A 173 3.85 -13.61 11.14
N TYR A 174 2.85 -14.49 11.20
CA TYR A 174 2.42 -15.16 12.44
C TYR A 174 3.54 -16.04 13.03
N LEU A 175 4.25 -16.79 12.21
CA LEU A 175 5.40 -17.61 12.65
C LEU A 175 6.55 -16.75 13.21
N LEU A 176 6.68 -15.50 12.76
CA LEU A 176 7.64 -14.53 13.29
C LEU A 176 7.10 -13.72 14.49
N GLY A 177 5.93 -14.08 15.03
CA GLY A 177 5.31 -13.37 16.16
C GLY A 177 4.62 -12.05 15.77
N GLY A 178 4.20 -11.90 14.51
CA GLY A 178 3.50 -10.73 13.99
C GLY A 178 2.12 -10.53 14.61
N MET A 179 1.60 -9.31 14.49
CA MET A 179 0.34 -8.87 15.08
C MET A 179 -0.88 -9.45 14.36
N PHE A 180 -1.06 -10.78 14.44
CA PHE A 180 -2.24 -11.47 13.93
C PHE A 180 -3.34 -11.49 14.99
N GLY A 181 -4.58 -11.25 14.59
CA GLY A 181 -5.73 -11.29 15.49
C GLY A 181 -7.07 -11.11 14.78
N MET A 182 -8.11 -10.87 15.58
CA MET A 182 -9.47 -10.66 15.07
C MET A 182 -9.55 -9.50 14.07
N GLY A 183 -8.78 -8.42 14.30
CA GLY A 183 -8.67 -7.29 13.38
C GLY A 183 -8.16 -7.70 12.01
N THR A 184 -7.17 -8.60 11.93
CA THR A 184 -6.66 -9.13 10.66
C THR A 184 -7.76 -9.80 9.84
N VAL A 185 -8.60 -10.61 10.48
CA VAL A 185 -9.72 -11.30 9.83
C VAL A 185 -10.77 -10.28 9.34
N ILE A 186 -11.11 -9.31 10.18
CA ILE A 186 -12.04 -8.22 9.83
C ILE A 186 -11.50 -7.45 8.61
N ILE A 187 -10.25 -7.03 8.63
CA ILE A 187 -9.62 -6.28 7.53
C ILE A 187 -9.62 -7.11 6.25
N ALA A 188 -9.23 -8.38 6.30
CA ALA A 188 -9.20 -9.27 5.14
C ALA A 188 -10.58 -9.41 4.47
N ILE A 189 -11.65 -9.48 5.26
CA ILE A 189 -13.03 -9.62 4.74
C ILE A 189 -13.56 -8.28 4.22
N PHE A 190 -13.37 -7.19 4.97
CA PHE A 190 -14.05 -5.91 4.73
C PHE A 190 -13.28 -4.92 3.87
N SER A 191 -11.94 -5.01 3.78
CA SER A 191 -11.12 -4.06 3.02
C SER A 191 -11.52 -3.99 1.55
N GLY A 192 -11.73 -5.13 0.89
CA GLY A 192 -12.15 -5.17 -0.52
C GLY A 192 -13.51 -4.53 -0.80
N PRO A 193 -14.59 -4.97 -0.13
CA PRO A 193 -15.90 -4.31 -0.21
C PRO A 193 -15.87 -2.82 0.09
N MET A 194 -15.10 -2.41 1.11
CA MET A 194 -14.95 -1.01 1.51
C MET A 194 -14.25 -0.18 0.43
N LEU A 195 -13.18 -0.70 -0.17
CA LEU A 195 -12.50 -0.05 -1.29
C LEU A 195 -13.45 0.11 -2.49
N ASN A 196 -14.21 -0.91 -2.85
CA ASN A 196 -15.20 -0.84 -3.91
C ASN A 196 -16.30 0.20 -3.63
N MET A 197 -16.75 0.31 -2.38
CA MET A 197 -17.71 1.32 -1.98
C MET A 197 -17.12 2.73 -2.11
N GLN A 198 -15.89 2.94 -1.67
CA GLN A 198 -15.20 4.23 -1.81
C GLN A 198 -15.02 4.63 -3.27
N GLN A 199 -14.65 3.69 -4.17
CA GLN A 199 -14.55 3.95 -5.60
C GLN A 199 -15.87 4.42 -6.20
N LYS A 200 -16.99 3.76 -5.83
CA LYS A 200 -18.33 4.18 -6.25
C LYS A 200 -18.70 5.58 -5.77
N LEU A 201 -18.40 5.89 -4.50
CA LEU A 201 -18.69 7.21 -3.92
C LEU A 201 -17.84 8.32 -4.55
N LEU A 202 -16.61 8.02 -4.93
CA LEU A 202 -15.70 8.96 -5.59
C LEU A 202 -15.90 9.03 -7.12
N GLY A 203 -16.76 8.19 -7.68
CA GLY A 203 -17.04 8.15 -9.12
C GLY A 203 -15.82 7.77 -9.96
N PHE A 204 -14.88 6.99 -9.43
CA PHE A 204 -13.62 6.65 -10.08
C PHE A 204 -13.27 5.16 -9.89
N ASP A 205 -13.02 4.45 -11.00
CA ASP A 205 -12.62 3.04 -10.98
C ASP A 205 -11.10 2.91 -11.18
N LEU A 206 -10.41 2.36 -10.19
CA LEU A 206 -8.96 2.13 -10.22
C LEU A 206 -8.52 1.20 -11.36
N LYS A 207 -9.43 0.36 -11.89
CA LYS A 207 -9.13 -0.54 -13.01
C LYS A 207 -8.94 0.19 -14.35
N THR A 208 -9.45 1.42 -14.45
CA THR A 208 -9.35 2.23 -15.69
C THR A 208 -8.09 3.10 -15.72
N VAL A 209 -7.26 3.05 -14.67
CA VAL A 209 -6.05 3.86 -14.59
C VAL A 209 -4.98 3.32 -15.53
N GLU A 210 -4.56 4.16 -16.47
CA GLU A 210 -3.35 3.90 -17.26
C GLU A 210 -2.12 4.26 -16.45
N HIS A 211 -1.19 3.31 -16.32
CA HIS A 211 0.04 3.50 -15.56
C HIS A 211 1.21 3.85 -16.47
N GLU A 212 1.97 4.86 -16.08
CA GLU A 212 3.26 5.20 -16.66
C GLU A 212 4.36 4.36 -16.00
N TYR A 213 5.19 3.71 -16.80
CA TYR A 213 6.28 2.86 -16.31
C TYR A 213 7.65 3.48 -16.60
N VAL A 214 8.64 3.11 -15.81
CA VAL A 214 10.02 3.58 -15.97
C VAL A 214 10.54 3.23 -17.37
N SER A 215 10.17 2.06 -17.90
CA SER A 215 10.53 1.64 -19.27
C SER A 215 10.03 2.57 -20.37
N ASP A 216 8.93 3.30 -20.15
CA ASP A 216 8.33 4.17 -21.15
C ASP A 216 9.13 5.48 -21.33
N TYR A 217 9.88 5.88 -20.30
CA TYR A 217 10.76 7.05 -20.38
C TYR A 217 12.00 6.76 -21.25
N PHE A 218 12.51 5.53 -21.20
CA PHE A 218 13.67 5.12 -22.02
C PHE A 218 13.33 4.84 -23.49
N LYS A 219 12.04 4.56 -23.80
CA LYS A 219 11.59 4.38 -25.18
C LYS A 219 11.30 5.69 -25.91
N LYS A 220 11.17 6.80 -25.16
CA LYS A 220 10.89 8.13 -25.70
C LYS A 220 12.15 9.01 -25.83
N ALA A 221 13.30 8.57 -25.30
CA ALA A 221 14.61 9.20 -25.45
C ALA A 221 15.36 8.59 -26.63
#